data_fb94aef0abdeb3ef4c48e95d8123aebb
#
_entry.id   fb94aef0abdeb3ef4c48e95d8123aebb
#
_cell.length_a   1.000
_cell.length_b   1.000
_cell.length_c   1.000
_cell.angle_alpha   90.00
_cell.angle_beta   90.00
_cell.angle_gamma   90.00
#
_symmetry.space_group_name_H-M   'P 1'
#
loop_
_entity.id
_entity.type
_entity.pdbx_description
1 polymer ?
#
loop_
_entity_poly.entity_id
_entity_poly.type
_entity_poly.pdbx_seq_one_letter_code
_entity_poly.pdbx_strand_id
1 'polypeptide(L)'
;MKVKGPLVTLGVGGVLAAALLIANVALSQAQGETRTQQVAAVAAPSAAASASTSPSASASPAASPAANPVALTQATYAGKVRGGGSLSVVLKGSGAIAYLCDGKNEAWLWGTTDGTAVMLKNRDGGTLTGTRGGGKLTGSITVGGTTWSFALPSGKKPSGVYRSTATVRGAKVVAGWVVLPDGSQVGAWTADGGTVTPAPPLDLAGDDAGGLSGGATVDGAPVTATAVDPTTTAF
;
A
#
# COMPACT_ATOMS: atom_id res chain seq x y z
N MET A 1 7.00 39.41 51.09
CA MET A 1 8.28 38.77 50.74
C MET A 1 8.44 38.78 49.22
N LYS A 2 9.49 39.43 48.71
CA LYS A 2 9.81 39.60 47.30
C LYS A 2 10.50 38.34 46.80
N VAL A 3 10.04 37.73 45.69
CA VAL A 3 10.79 36.73 44.98
C VAL A 3 11.09 37.26 43.58
N LYS A 4 12.38 37.36 43.31
CA LYS A 4 12.99 37.82 42.08
C LYS A 4 12.99 36.69 41.07
N GLY A 5 12.54 36.92 39.82
CA GLY A 5 12.74 36.04 38.70
C GLY A 5 14.11 36.26 38.05
N PRO A 6 14.70 35.25 37.44
CA PRO A 6 15.88 35.44 36.60
C PRO A 6 15.51 35.65 35.13
N LEU A 7 16.28 36.56 34.56
CA LEU A 7 16.29 36.98 33.17
C LEU A 7 16.62 35.85 32.18
N VAL A 8 15.88 35.84 31.08
CA VAL A 8 16.16 35.03 29.91
C VAL A 8 17.22 35.73 29.05
N THR A 9 18.31 35.04 28.81
CA THR A 9 19.35 35.48 27.89
C THR A 9 19.00 35.05 26.47
N LEU A 10 18.76 36.02 25.59
CA LEU A 10 18.69 35.80 24.12
C LEU A 10 20.09 35.45 23.63
N GLY A 11 20.23 34.29 23.02
CA GLY A 11 21.36 33.90 22.19
C GLY A 11 21.00 34.07 20.70
N VAL A 12 21.50 35.14 20.13
CA VAL A 12 21.54 35.34 18.65
C VAL A 12 22.75 34.57 18.12
N GLY A 13 22.54 33.70 17.19
CA GLY A 13 23.61 32.96 16.53
C GLY A 13 23.16 32.43 15.17
N GLY A 14 23.43 33.16 14.17
CA GLY A 14 24.35 32.81 13.08
C GLY A 14 23.74 32.08 11.92
N VAL A 15 23.32 32.87 10.92
CA VAL A 15 23.05 32.43 9.53
C VAL A 15 24.36 31.89 8.91
N LEU A 16 24.34 30.65 8.44
CA LEU A 16 25.29 30.18 7.42
C LEU A 16 24.50 29.45 6.32
N ALA A 17 24.25 30.20 5.26
CA ALA A 17 23.81 29.66 3.98
C ALA A 17 25.00 28.97 3.32
N ALA A 18 24.90 27.70 3.04
CA ALA A 18 25.74 27.00 2.08
C ALA A 18 24.86 26.44 0.97
N ALA A 19 24.77 27.19 -0.10
CA ALA A 19 24.24 26.73 -1.36
C ALA A 19 25.25 25.79 -2.01
N LEU A 20 24.91 24.51 -2.16
CA LEU A 20 25.60 23.57 -3.02
C LEU A 20 24.69 23.23 -4.19
N LEU A 21 24.86 24.00 -5.26
CA LEU A 21 24.39 23.66 -6.60
C LEU A 21 25.29 22.54 -7.14
N ILE A 22 24.76 21.33 -7.25
CA ILE A 22 25.35 20.28 -8.06
C ILE A 22 24.51 20.14 -9.32
N ALA A 23 24.99 20.79 -10.38
CA ALA A 23 24.49 20.55 -11.72
C ALA A 23 25.02 19.20 -12.21
N ASN A 24 24.18 18.21 -12.36
CA ASN A 24 24.48 17.01 -13.14
C ASN A 24 24.02 17.25 -14.58
N VAL A 25 24.97 17.66 -15.39
CA VAL A 25 24.84 17.65 -16.84
C VAL A 25 25.10 16.23 -17.32
N ALA A 26 24.06 15.56 -17.74
CA ALA A 26 24.17 14.30 -18.46
C ALA A 26 24.59 14.63 -19.91
N LEU A 27 25.84 14.37 -20.24
CA LEU A 27 26.27 14.28 -21.63
C LEU A 27 25.85 12.93 -22.18
N SER A 28 24.87 12.93 -23.06
CA SER A 28 24.68 11.86 -24.02
C SER A 28 24.82 12.46 -25.39
N GLN A 29 26.05 12.50 -25.90
CA GLN A 29 26.36 12.78 -27.30
C GLN A 29 26.34 11.43 -28.02
N ALA A 30 25.29 11.19 -28.76
CA ALA A 30 25.26 10.16 -29.79
C ALA A 30 26.17 10.61 -30.95
N GLN A 31 27.19 9.87 -31.18
CA GLN A 31 27.99 10.04 -32.38
C GLN A 31 27.41 9.20 -33.50
N GLY A 32 26.73 9.85 -34.41
CA GLY A 32 26.41 9.30 -35.70
C GLY A 32 27.61 9.50 -36.66
N GLU A 33 28.24 8.43 -37.02
CA GLU A 33 29.16 8.48 -38.16
C GLU A 33 28.49 7.94 -39.40
N THR A 34 28.26 8.87 -40.30
CA THR A 34 27.93 8.68 -41.69
C THR A 34 29.13 8.03 -42.41
N ARG A 35 28.94 6.84 -42.94
CA ARG A 35 29.88 6.29 -43.91
C ARG A 35 29.20 6.08 -45.25
N THR A 36 29.38 7.07 -46.07
CA THR A 36 29.12 7.02 -47.52
C THR A 36 30.16 6.12 -48.17
N GLN A 37 29.77 5.07 -48.84
CA GLN A 37 30.57 4.50 -49.92
C GLN A 37 29.66 4.18 -51.10
N GLN A 38 30.05 4.85 -52.12
CA GLN A 38 29.60 4.92 -53.50
C GLN A 38 30.25 3.81 -54.32
N VAL A 39 29.60 3.59 -55.47
CA VAL A 39 30.00 2.93 -56.73
C VAL A 39 29.70 1.41 -56.82
N ALA A 40 29.17 0.90 -57.84
CA ALA A 40 29.01 1.22 -59.23
C ALA A 40 27.91 0.34 -59.88
N ALA A 41 27.32 0.89 -60.93
CA ALA A 41 26.39 0.23 -61.81
C ALA A 41 27.06 -0.83 -62.66
N VAL A 42 26.35 -1.93 -62.97
CA VAL A 42 26.41 -2.58 -64.31
C VAL A 42 25.10 -3.38 -64.52
N ALA A 43 24.39 -2.97 -65.55
CA ALA A 43 23.54 -3.65 -66.54
C ALA A 43 22.72 -4.91 -66.18
N ALA A 44 21.45 -4.79 -66.54
CA ALA A 44 20.46 -5.85 -66.84
C ALA A 44 20.88 -6.68 -68.07
N PRO A 45 20.16 -7.73 -68.50
CA PRO A 45 18.72 -7.91 -68.47
C PRO A 45 18.17 -9.37 -68.30
N SER A 46 16.89 -9.42 -68.14
CA SER A 46 15.95 -10.40 -68.78
C SER A 46 15.38 -11.56 -68.02
N ALA A 47 14.09 -11.57 -68.05
CA ALA A 47 13.12 -12.64 -68.23
C ALA A 47 12.54 -13.34 -66.96
N ALA A 48 11.31 -12.98 -66.74
CA ALA A 48 10.11 -13.80 -66.60
C ALA A 48 10.14 -15.05 -65.70
N ALA A 49 9.39 -14.94 -64.62
CA ALA A 49 8.38 -16.00 -64.28
C ALA A 49 7.43 -15.43 -63.20
N SER A 50 6.16 -15.29 -63.60
CA SER A 50 5.05 -15.03 -62.70
C SER A 50 4.86 -16.20 -61.76
N ALA A 51 5.02 -15.99 -60.47
CA ALA A 51 4.51 -16.87 -59.44
C ALA A 51 3.66 -16.03 -58.51
N SER A 52 2.36 -16.14 -58.69
CA SER A 52 1.34 -15.63 -57.77
C SER A 52 1.43 -16.43 -56.50
N THR A 53 2.01 -15.82 -55.47
CA THR A 53 1.88 -16.31 -54.09
C THR A 53 0.84 -15.48 -53.38
N SER A 54 -0.31 -16.13 -53.10
CA SER A 54 -1.35 -15.64 -52.20
C SER A 54 -0.74 -15.15 -50.89
N PRO A 55 -1.22 -14.02 -50.36
CA PRO A 55 -0.81 -13.59 -49.00
C PRO A 55 -1.39 -14.60 -48.01
N SER A 56 -0.50 -15.27 -47.32
CA SER A 56 -0.80 -16.07 -46.15
C SER A 56 -1.45 -15.15 -45.09
N ALA A 57 -2.70 -15.43 -44.76
CA ALA A 57 -3.42 -14.74 -43.71
C ALA A 57 -2.63 -14.88 -42.42
N SER A 58 -2.14 -13.73 -41.93
CA SER A 58 -1.53 -13.61 -40.61
C SER A 58 -2.60 -14.00 -39.59
N ALA A 59 -2.41 -15.13 -38.94
CA ALA A 59 -3.28 -15.56 -37.85
C ALA A 59 -3.19 -14.51 -36.73
N SER A 60 -4.30 -13.84 -36.50
CA SER A 60 -4.50 -12.99 -35.33
C SER A 60 -4.23 -13.84 -34.08
N PRO A 61 -3.41 -13.37 -33.10
CA PRO A 61 -3.25 -14.12 -31.87
C PRO A 61 -4.61 -14.30 -31.21
N ALA A 62 -5.00 -15.56 -31.01
CA ALA A 62 -6.20 -15.87 -30.24
C ALA A 62 -6.14 -15.21 -28.90
N ALA A 63 -7.12 -14.37 -28.59
CA ALA A 63 -7.27 -13.79 -27.26
C ALA A 63 -7.31 -14.94 -26.25
N SER A 64 -6.36 -14.97 -25.35
CA SER A 64 -6.40 -15.86 -24.19
C SER A 64 -7.76 -15.71 -23.52
N PRO A 65 -8.44 -16.81 -23.15
CA PRO A 65 -9.70 -16.72 -22.45
C PRO A 65 -9.48 -15.90 -21.19
N ALA A 66 -10.23 -14.81 -21.03
CA ALA A 66 -10.27 -14.05 -19.82
C ALA A 66 -10.58 -15.01 -18.67
N ALA A 67 -9.64 -15.20 -17.76
CA ALA A 67 -9.86 -16.00 -16.57
C ALA A 67 -11.08 -15.42 -15.85
N ASN A 68 -12.14 -16.19 -15.71
CA ASN A 68 -13.30 -15.81 -14.93
C ASN A 68 -12.80 -15.35 -13.55
N PRO A 69 -13.19 -14.17 -13.07
CA PRO A 69 -12.80 -13.72 -11.74
C PRO A 69 -13.33 -14.75 -10.73
N VAL A 70 -12.42 -15.51 -10.13
CA VAL A 70 -12.76 -16.41 -9.04
C VAL A 70 -13.34 -15.52 -7.95
N ALA A 71 -14.63 -15.74 -7.63
CA ALA A 71 -15.26 -15.02 -6.53
C ALA A 71 -14.45 -15.30 -5.26
N LEU A 72 -13.63 -14.32 -4.86
CA LEU A 72 -12.77 -14.46 -3.69
C LEU A 72 -13.64 -14.52 -2.45
N THR A 73 -13.74 -15.68 -1.84
CA THR A 73 -14.02 -15.79 -0.42
C THR A 73 -13.04 -14.89 0.33
N GLN A 74 -13.51 -14.25 1.37
CA GLN A 74 -12.69 -13.37 2.19
C GLN A 74 -11.33 -14.02 2.54
N ALA A 75 -10.24 -13.33 2.32
CA ALA A 75 -8.91 -13.75 2.69
C ALA A 75 -8.22 -12.66 3.49
N THR A 76 -7.50 -13.06 4.53
CA THR A 76 -6.74 -12.16 5.40
C THR A 76 -5.28 -12.55 5.36
N TYR A 77 -4.41 -11.56 5.29
CA TYR A 77 -2.97 -11.68 5.39
C TYR A 77 -2.48 -10.72 6.46
N ALA A 78 -1.71 -11.20 7.41
CA ALA A 78 -1.23 -10.34 8.50
C ALA A 78 0.17 -10.75 8.95
N GLY A 79 0.99 -9.76 9.28
CA GLY A 79 2.35 -10.01 9.74
C GLY A 79 3.09 -8.71 10.06
N LYS A 80 4.31 -8.87 10.58
CA LYS A 80 5.20 -7.74 10.81
C LYS A 80 5.93 -7.34 9.54
N VAL A 81 6.04 -6.03 9.34
CA VAL A 81 6.87 -5.40 8.30
C VAL A 81 8.11 -4.86 8.97
N ARG A 82 9.27 -5.31 8.54
CA ARG A 82 10.55 -4.91 9.15
C ARG A 82 10.76 -3.40 9.04
N GLY A 83 10.80 -2.72 10.17
CA GLY A 83 10.93 -1.25 10.25
C GLY A 83 9.65 -0.48 9.97
N GLY A 84 8.54 -1.16 9.63
CA GLY A 84 7.26 -0.52 9.31
C GLY A 84 6.10 -0.86 10.24
N GLY A 85 6.31 -1.69 11.27
CA GLY A 85 5.25 -2.08 12.21
C GLY A 85 4.52 -3.36 11.80
N SER A 86 3.23 -3.43 12.06
CA SER A 86 2.35 -4.55 11.71
C SER A 86 1.42 -4.17 10.57
N LEU A 87 1.29 -5.06 9.60
CA LEU A 87 0.45 -4.86 8.42
C LEU A 87 -0.56 -6.00 8.33
N SER A 88 -1.81 -5.66 8.09
CA SER A 88 -2.82 -6.63 7.69
C SER A 88 -3.53 -6.16 6.42
N VAL A 89 -3.81 -7.12 5.54
CA VAL A 89 -4.53 -6.93 4.29
C VAL A 89 -5.72 -7.88 4.27
N VAL A 90 -6.90 -7.34 4.10
CA VAL A 90 -8.15 -8.08 3.98
C VAL A 90 -8.68 -7.94 2.56
N LEU A 91 -8.99 -9.06 1.94
CA LEU A 91 -9.54 -9.15 0.58
C LEU A 91 -10.94 -9.77 0.66
N LYS A 92 -11.90 -9.23 -0.12
CA LYS A 92 -13.22 -9.82 -0.28
C LYS A 92 -13.81 -9.41 -1.64
N GLY A 93 -14.19 -10.38 -2.44
CA GLY A 93 -14.56 -10.11 -3.83
C GLY A 93 -13.42 -9.41 -4.58
N SER A 94 -13.70 -8.30 -5.24
CA SER A 94 -12.69 -7.44 -5.85
C SER A 94 -12.16 -6.33 -4.94
N GLY A 95 -12.71 -6.20 -3.73
CA GLY A 95 -12.31 -5.19 -2.77
C GLY A 95 -11.12 -5.62 -1.91
N ALA A 96 -10.29 -4.67 -1.55
CA ALA A 96 -9.16 -4.89 -0.67
C ALA A 96 -8.91 -3.67 0.24
N ILE A 97 -8.57 -3.94 1.49
CA ILE A 97 -8.19 -2.94 2.50
C ILE A 97 -6.92 -3.40 3.17
N ALA A 98 -6.02 -2.47 3.44
CA ALA A 98 -4.85 -2.69 4.28
C ALA A 98 -4.78 -1.66 5.41
N TYR A 99 -4.25 -2.09 6.54
CA TYR A 99 -3.93 -1.23 7.66
C TYR A 99 -2.52 -1.53 8.16
N LEU A 100 -1.68 -0.51 8.13
CA LEU A 100 -0.32 -0.51 8.67
C LEU A 100 -0.33 0.29 9.97
N CYS A 101 0.23 -0.26 11.04
CA CYS A 101 0.32 0.42 12.33
C CYS A 101 1.57 -0.02 13.10
N ASP A 102 2.27 0.93 13.70
CA ASP A 102 3.37 0.70 14.65
C ASP A 102 3.04 1.19 16.08
N GLY A 103 1.81 1.68 16.29
CA GLY A 103 1.32 2.27 17.53
C GLY A 103 1.50 3.78 17.62
N LYS A 104 2.30 4.39 16.76
CA LYS A 104 2.55 5.86 16.71
C LYS A 104 2.25 6.43 15.33
N ASN A 105 2.35 5.61 14.31
CA ASN A 105 2.00 5.92 12.94
C ASN A 105 1.01 4.90 12.44
N GLU A 106 0.07 5.35 11.62
CA GLU A 106 -0.92 4.48 10.99
C GLU A 106 -1.16 4.88 9.54
N ALA A 107 -1.53 3.91 8.73
CA ALA A 107 -1.98 4.17 7.38
C ALA A 107 -3.07 3.18 6.97
N TRP A 108 -4.19 3.71 6.53
CA TRP A 108 -5.28 3.00 5.90
C TRP A 108 -5.13 3.10 4.39
N LEU A 109 -5.17 1.97 3.69
CA LEU A 109 -5.16 1.92 2.24
C LEU A 109 -6.32 1.05 1.75
N TRP A 110 -6.92 1.44 0.63
CA TRP A 110 -8.04 0.72 0.01
C TRP A 110 -7.88 0.67 -1.49
N GLY A 111 -8.50 -0.33 -2.10
CA GLY A 111 -8.42 -0.54 -3.54
C GLY A 111 -8.96 -1.89 -3.94
N THR A 112 -8.31 -2.51 -4.91
CA THR A 112 -8.85 -3.68 -5.57
C THR A 112 -7.87 -4.85 -5.65
N THR A 113 -8.43 -6.02 -5.91
CA THR A 113 -7.70 -7.24 -6.28
C THR A 113 -8.41 -7.93 -7.45
N ASP A 114 -7.63 -8.55 -8.32
CA ASP A 114 -8.11 -9.48 -9.36
C ASP A 114 -8.08 -10.95 -8.91
N GLY A 115 -7.75 -11.18 -7.64
CA GLY A 115 -7.57 -12.51 -7.07
C GLY A 115 -6.11 -12.93 -6.94
N THR A 116 -5.22 -12.37 -7.70
CA THR A 116 -3.77 -12.61 -7.65
C THR A 116 -3.01 -11.34 -7.27
N ALA A 117 -3.22 -10.28 -8.03
CA ALA A 117 -2.63 -8.97 -7.74
C ALA A 117 -3.50 -8.17 -6.77
N VAL A 118 -2.86 -7.37 -5.93
CA VAL A 118 -3.49 -6.44 -4.99
C VAL A 118 -2.89 -5.06 -5.21
N MET A 119 -3.74 -4.06 -5.41
CA MET A 119 -3.34 -2.67 -5.58
C MET A 119 -4.18 -1.77 -4.69
N LEU A 120 -3.53 -1.11 -3.73
CA LEU A 120 -4.18 -0.22 -2.78
C LEU A 120 -3.50 1.14 -2.75
N LYS A 121 -4.26 2.16 -2.39
CA LYS A 121 -3.76 3.52 -2.19
C LYS A 121 -4.53 4.22 -1.07
N ASN A 122 -4.01 5.34 -0.59
CA ASN A 122 -4.73 6.28 0.25
C ASN A 122 -4.69 7.69 -0.35
N ARG A 123 -5.31 8.64 0.35
CA ARG A 123 -5.36 10.05 -0.10
C ARG A 123 -4.04 10.78 0.09
N ASP A 124 -3.19 10.29 0.96
CA ASP A 124 -1.89 10.90 1.33
C ASP A 124 -0.74 10.41 0.45
N GLY A 125 -1.05 9.75 -0.67
CA GLY A 125 -0.06 9.23 -1.61
C GLY A 125 0.58 7.90 -1.20
N GLY A 126 0.09 7.25 -0.13
CA GLY A 126 0.49 5.90 0.22
C GLY A 126 -0.01 4.88 -0.79
N THR A 127 0.81 3.86 -1.06
CA THR A 127 0.49 2.78 -2.02
C THR A 127 0.90 1.43 -1.47
N LEU A 128 0.15 0.39 -1.84
CA LEU A 128 0.52 -1.00 -1.62
C LEU A 128 0.31 -1.79 -2.91
N THR A 129 1.33 -2.54 -3.30
CA THR A 129 1.24 -3.52 -4.38
C THR A 129 1.68 -4.88 -3.86
N GLY A 130 0.94 -5.91 -4.24
CA GLY A 130 1.25 -7.25 -3.77
C GLY A 130 0.74 -8.33 -4.71
N THR A 131 1.30 -9.53 -4.55
CA THR A 131 0.92 -10.73 -5.29
C THR A 131 0.65 -11.86 -4.32
N ARG A 132 -0.46 -12.56 -4.51
CA ARG A 132 -0.85 -13.73 -3.73
C ARG A 132 -0.24 -14.99 -4.34
N GLY A 133 0.34 -15.82 -3.49
CA GLY A 133 0.89 -17.10 -3.90
C GLY A 133 1.43 -17.90 -2.72
N GLY A 134 1.34 -19.24 -2.76
CA GLY A 134 1.92 -20.10 -1.73
C GLY A 134 1.42 -19.84 -0.30
N GLY A 135 0.15 -19.42 -0.12
CA GLY A 135 -0.40 -19.10 1.19
C GLY A 135 0.10 -17.78 1.79
N LYS A 136 0.70 -16.92 0.98
CA LYS A 136 1.24 -15.61 1.38
C LYS A 136 0.78 -14.50 0.43
N LEU A 137 0.82 -13.28 0.93
CA LEU A 137 0.81 -12.07 0.12
C LEU A 137 2.19 -11.42 0.23
N THR A 138 2.88 -11.28 -0.90
CA THR A 138 4.20 -10.66 -0.97
C THR A 138 4.15 -9.38 -1.78
N GLY A 139 4.92 -8.37 -1.40
CA GLY A 139 4.88 -7.09 -2.11
C GLY A 139 5.61 -5.98 -1.40
N SER A 140 5.19 -4.76 -1.69
CA SER A 140 5.71 -3.55 -1.06
C SER A 140 4.60 -2.59 -0.67
N ILE A 141 4.85 -1.82 0.38
CA ILE A 141 4.00 -0.73 0.86
C ILE A 141 4.84 0.52 1.00
N THR A 142 4.33 1.63 0.49
CA THR A 142 4.95 2.97 0.62
C THR A 142 4.02 3.86 1.42
N VAL A 143 4.50 4.44 2.51
CA VAL A 143 3.76 5.40 3.34
C VAL A 143 4.74 6.48 3.80
N GLY A 144 4.33 7.75 3.71
CA GLY A 144 5.17 8.88 4.12
C GLY A 144 6.53 8.94 3.40
N GLY A 145 6.59 8.51 2.14
CA GLY A 145 7.83 8.47 1.35
C GLY A 145 8.76 7.30 1.64
N THR A 146 8.44 6.46 2.64
CA THR A 146 9.24 5.27 2.96
C THR A 146 8.59 4.02 2.39
N THR A 147 9.39 3.16 1.76
CA THR A 147 8.94 1.90 1.17
C THR A 147 9.49 0.72 1.96
N TRP A 148 8.62 -0.22 2.29
CA TRP A 148 8.96 -1.49 2.93
C TRP A 148 8.48 -2.66 2.09
N SER A 149 9.29 -3.70 1.98
CA SER A 149 8.86 -4.98 1.43
C SER A 149 8.20 -5.83 2.52
N PHE A 150 7.23 -6.64 2.13
CA PHE A 150 6.54 -7.54 3.05
C PHE A 150 6.31 -8.92 2.46
N ALA A 151 6.15 -9.90 3.35
CA ALA A 151 5.69 -11.25 3.06
C ALA A 151 4.75 -11.69 4.19
N LEU A 152 3.46 -11.49 3.98
CA LEU A 152 2.44 -11.75 5.00
C LEU A 152 1.87 -13.15 4.82
N PRO A 153 1.92 -14.02 5.83
CA PRO A 153 1.19 -15.29 5.79
C PRO A 153 -0.31 -15.06 5.77
N SER A 154 -1.06 -16.03 5.25
CA SER A 154 -2.51 -16.04 5.40
C SER A 154 -2.87 -16.20 6.87
N GLY A 155 -3.77 -15.34 7.33
CA GLY A 155 -4.30 -15.37 8.69
C GLY A 155 -5.64 -16.08 8.76
N LYS A 156 -5.88 -16.74 9.89
CA LYS A 156 -7.20 -17.26 10.28
C LYS A 156 -7.78 -16.32 11.33
N LYS A 157 -9.10 -16.29 11.45
CA LYS A 157 -9.77 -15.60 12.55
C LYS A 157 -9.16 -16.02 13.90
N PRO A 158 -8.90 -15.06 14.81
CA PRO A 158 -9.29 -13.66 14.82
C PRO A 158 -8.27 -12.71 14.13
N SER A 159 -7.19 -13.21 13.48
CA SER A 159 -6.24 -12.30 12.83
C SER A 159 -6.90 -11.46 11.72
N GLY A 160 -6.48 -10.20 11.63
CA GLY A 160 -7.08 -9.27 10.67
C GLY A 160 -6.97 -7.81 11.07
N VAL A 161 -7.79 -7.01 10.42
CA VAL A 161 -7.96 -5.58 10.70
C VAL A 161 -9.28 -5.36 11.40
N TYR A 162 -9.26 -4.60 12.47
CA TYR A 162 -10.43 -4.15 13.21
C TYR A 162 -10.49 -2.64 13.21
N ARG A 163 -11.70 -2.10 13.19
CA ARG A 163 -11.93 -0.65 13.18
C ARG A 163 -13.09 -0.29 14.08
N SER A 164 -12.92 0.82 14.79
CA SER A 164 -13.97 1.50 15.53
C SER A 164 -14.12 2.94 15.02
N THR A 165 -15.36 3.41 15.02
CA THR A 165 -15.65 4.85 14.86
C THR A 165 -16.69 5.18 15.92
N ALA A 166 -16.36 6.11 16.80
CA ALA A 166 -17.21 6.51 17.91
C ALA A 166 -17.13 8.02 18.12
N THR A 167 -18.10 8.58 18.84
CA THR A 167 -17.99 9.94 19.38
C THR A 167 -17.63 9.84 20.85
N VAL A 168 -16.46 10.33 21.21
CA VAL A 168 -15.96 10.34 22.57
C VAL A 168 -15.74 11.77 23.00
N ARG A 169 -16.38 12.21 24.08
CA ARG A 169 -16.30 13.59 24.57
C ARG A 169 -16.55 14.67 23.53
N GLY A 170 -17.40 14.38 22.54
CA GLY A 170 -17.73 15.29 21.47
C GLY A 170 -16.80 15.25 20.25
N ALA A 171 -15.66 14.55 20.32
CA ALA A 171 -14.75 14.35 19.20
C ALA A 171 -15.07 13.05 18.44
N LYS A 172 -14.89 13.05 17.12
CA LYS A 172 -14.97 11.85 16.30
C LYS A 172 -13.68 11.04 16.49
N VAL A 173 -13.78 9.93 17.19
CA VAL A 173 -12.67 8.99 17.37
C VAL A 173 -12.72 7.92 16.29
N VAL A 174 -11.60 7.73 15.61
CA VAL A 174 -11.36 6.59 14.72
C VAL A 174 -10.19 5.79 15.28
N ALA A 175 -10.40 4.51 15.48
CA ALA A 175 -9.37 3.62 15.99
C ALA A 175 -9.25 2.38 15.09
N GLY A 176 -8.01 1.89 14.92
CA GLY A 176 -7.69 0.73 14.13
C GLY A 176 -6.78 -0.23 14.88
N TRP A 177 -6.91 -1.51 14.60
CA TRP A 177 -6.05 -2.56 15.15
C TRP A 177 -5.65 -3.57 14.09
N VAL A 178 -4.40 -4.00 14.16
CA VAL A 178 -3.92 -5.22 13.50
C VAL A 178 -3.85 -6.32 14.56
N VAL A 179 -4.52 -7.42 14.30
CA VAL A 179 -4.39 -8.66 15.07
C VAL A 179 -3.60 -9.65 14.22
N LEU A 180 -2.45 -10.08 14.74
CA LEU A 180 -1.55 -10.99 14.05
C LEU A 180 -1.94 -12.45 14.27
N PRO A 181 -1.45 -13.40 13.44
CA PRO A 181 -1.76 -14.83 13.60
C PRO A 181 -1.30 -15.44 14.92
N ASP A 182 -0.32 -14.83 15.60
CA ASP A 182 0.16 -15.23 16.93
C ASP A 182 -0.64 -14.63 18.07
N GLY A 183 -1.72 -13.88 17.75
CA GLY A 183 -2.58 -13.19 18.72
C GLY A 183 -2.03 -11.85 19.20
N SER A 184 -0.81 -11.48 18.85
CA SER A 184 -0.30 -10.15 19.19
C SER A 184 -1.07 -9.06 18.46
N GLN A 185 -1.22 -7.91 19.12
CA GLN A 185 -2.03 -6.79 18.62
C GLN A 185 -1.22 -5.49 18.65
N VAL A 186 -1.49 -4.64 17.68
CA VAL A 186 -1.08 -3.24 17.71
C VAL A 186 -2.23 -2.41 17.18
N GLY A 187 -2.50 -1.30 17.84
CA GLY A 187 -3.55 -0.39 17.44
C GLY A 187 -3.18 1.07 17.70
N ALA A 188 -3.88 1.93 17.00
CA ALA A 188 -3.80 3.36 17.18
C ALA A 188 -5.19 3.99 17.04
N TRP A 189 -5.34 5.21 17.57
CA TRP A 189 -6.55 5.99 17.41
C TRP A 189 -6.23 7.47 17.22
N THR A 190 -7.16 8.17 16.59
CA THR A 190 -7.15 9.62 16.40
C THR A 190 -8.47 10.23 16.81
N ALA A 191 -8.45 11.44 17.36
CA ALA A 191 -9.63 12.26 17.57
C ALA A 191 -9.65 13.38 16.54
N ASP A 192 -10.74 13.52 15.79
CA ASP A 192 -10.93 14.53 14.73
C ASP A 192 -9.77 14.60 13.71
N GLY A 193 -9.12 13.45 13.44
CA GLY A 193 -7.97 13.36 12.54
C GLY A 193 -6.68 13.98 13.10
N GLY A 194 -6.62 14.21 14.41
CA GLY A 194 -5.45 14.78 15.10
C GLY A 194 -4.31 13.78 15.31
N THR A 195 -3.61 13.93 16.41
CA THR A 195 -2.42 13.10 16.74
C THR A 195 -2.78 11.63 16.88
N VAL A 196 -1.95 10.78 16.26
CA VAL A 196 -2.03 9.33 16.41
C VAL A 196 -1.58 8.93 17.82
N THR A 197 -2.43 8.22 18.52
CA THR A 197 -2.19 7.74 19.90
C THR A 197 -2.28 6.23 19.94
N PRO A 198 -1.40 5.51 20.64
CA PRO A 198 -1.51 4.07 20.77
C PRO A 198 -2.86 3.66 21.39
N ALA A 199 -3.50 2.67 20.81
CA ALA A 199 -4.72 2.07 21.34
C ALA A 199 -4.38 0.86 22.22
N PRO A 200 -5.13 0.64 23.32
CA PRO A 200 -5.00 -0.59 24.10
C PRO A 200 -5.43 -1.80 23.27
N PRO A 201 -4.99 -3.02 23.61
CA PRO A 201 -5.44 -4.22 22.94
C PRO A 201 -6.95 -4.37 22.98
N LEU A 202 -7.52 -5.02 21.97
CA LEU A 202 -8.91 -5.41 21.92
C LEU A 202 -9.14 -6.66 22.81
N ASP A 203 -10.19 -6.64 23.58
CA ASP A 203 -10.79 -7.85 24.13
C ASP A 203 -11.70 -8.45 23.05
N LEU A 204 -11.18 -9.48 22.37
CA LEU A 204 -11.82 -10.05 21.19
C LEU A 204 -12.87 -11.08 21.58
N ALA A 205 -14.08 -10.89 21.14
CA ALA A 205 -15.18 -11.83 21.25
C ALA A 205 -15.69 -12.22 19.86
N GLY A 206 -16.07 -13.48 19.68
CA GLY A 206 -16.89 -13.91 18.56
C GLY A 206 -18.36 -13.63 18.85
N ASP A 207 -19.11 -13.17 17.87
CA ASP A 207 -20.55 -13.09 17.96
C ASP A 207 -21.22 -14.36 17.40
N ASP A 208 -22.49 -14.60 17.78
CA ASP A 208 -23.27 -15.76 17.34
C ASP A 208 -23.52 -15.78 15.82
N ALA A 209 -23.33 -14.64 15.11
CA ALA A 209 -23.44 -14.51 13.67
C ALA A 209 -22.13 -14.79 12.93
N GLY A 210 -21.07 -15.21 13.66
CA GLY A 210 -19.73 -15.47 13.10
C GLY A 210 -18.95 -14.20 12.75
N GLY A 211 -19.42 -13.03 13.18
CA GLY A 211 -18.68 -11.79 13.20
C GLY A 211 -17.59 -11.82 14.26
N LEU A 212 -16.60 -10.96 14.10
CA LEU A 212 -15.59 -10.74 15.11
C LEU A 212 -15.65 -9.27 15.53
N SER A 213 -15.83 -9.07 16.81
CA SER A 213 -15.80 -7.76 17.44
C SER A 213 -14.84 -7.78 18.62
N GLY A 214 -14.44 -6.60 19.07
CA GLY A 214 -13.62 -6.48 20.27
C GLY A 214 -13.90 -5.18 20.98
N GLY A 215 -13.85 -5.22 22.30
CA GLY A 215 -13.96 -4.06 23.17
C GLY A 215 -12.58 -3.47 23.46
N ALA A 216 -12.51 -2.14 23.58
CA ALA A 216 -11.35 -1.43 24.14
C ALA A 216 -11.82 -0.18 24.84
N THR A 217 -10.96 0.39 25.70
CA THR A 217 -11.18 1.72 26.30
C THR A 217 -10.27 2.72 25.61
N VAL A 218 -10.85 3.63 24.83
CA VAL A 218 -10.10 4.68 24.11
C VAL A 218 -10.50 6.03 24.66
N ASP A 219 -9.51 6.84 25.03
CA ASP A 219 -9.71 8.15 25.71
C ASP A 219 -10.67 8.08 26.90
N GLY A 220 -10.57 7.00 27.68
CA GLY A 220 -11.43 6.76 28.85
C GLY A 220 -12.88 6.35 28.56
N ALA A 221 -13.24 6.10 27.30
CA ALA A 221 -14.58 5.63 26.93
C ALA A 221 -14.51 4.23 26.29
N PRO A 222 -15.50 3.37 26.56
CA PRO A 222 -15.60 2.08 25.90
C PRO A 222 -15.94 2.25 24.41
N VAL A 223 -15.22 1.55 23.56
CA VAL A 223 -15.46 1.49 22.12
C VAL A 223 -15.57 0.04 21.68
N THR A 224 -16.39 -0.22 20.67
CA THR A 224 -16.47 -1.53 20.02
C THR A 224 -15.85 -1.43 18.64
N ALA A 225 -14.89 -2.29 18.37
CA ALA A 225 -14.29 -2.47 17.05
C ALA A 225 -14.87 -3.70 16.38
N THR A 226 -15.10 -3.61 15.09
CA THR A 226 -15.55 -4.74 14.26
C THR A 226 -14.48 -5.08 13.22
N ALA A 227 -14.45 -6.35 12.81
CA ALA A 227 -13.57 -6.78 11.73
C ALA A 227 -13.92 -6.03 10.45
N VAL A 228 -12.89 -5.53 9.78
CA VAL A 228 -13.05 -4.74 8.55
C VAL A 228 -13.50 -5.63 7.40
N ASP A 229 -14.51 -5.17 6.68
CA ASP A 229 -15.02 -5.78 5.45
C ASP A 229 -14.79 -4.84 4.27
N PRO A 230 -13.97 -5.22 3.27
CA PRO A 230 -13.67 -4.38 2.12
C PRO A 230 -14.88 -3.96 1.27
N THR A 231 -16.00 -4.66 1.40
CA THR A 231 -17.21 -4.37 0.61
C THR A 231 -18.17 -3.41 1.29
N THR A 232 -18.02 -3.20 2.60
CA THR A 232 -18.96 -2.39 3.40
C THR A 232 -18.29 -1.28 4.20
N THR A 233 -16.97 -1.37 4.45
CA THR A 233 -16.26 -0.36 5.23
C THR A 233 -16.02 0.90 4.38
N ALA A 234 -16.60 2.02 4.80
CA ALA A 234 -16.35 3.34 4.22
C ALA A 234 -15.16 4.04 4.90
N PHE A 235 -14.41 4.85 4.12
CA PHE A 235 -13.25 5.62 4.56
C PHE A 235 -13.37 7.11 4.19
#